data_e6bf6d59bfac0bc9637c67590aac6c31
#
_entry.id   e6bf6d59bfac0bc9637c67590aac6c31
#
_cell.length_a   1.000
_cell.length_b   1.000
_cell.length_c   1.000
_cell.angle_alpha   90.00
_cell.angle_beta   90.00
_cell.angle_gamma   90.00
#
_symmetry.space_group_name_H-M   'P 1'
#
loop_
_entity.id
_entity.type
_entity.pdbx_description
1 polymer ?
#
loop_
_entity_poly.entity_id
_entity_poly.type
_entity_poly.pdbx_seq_one_letter_code
_entity_poly.pdbx_strand_id
1 'polypeptide(L)'
;MTTSKNQIIKELLISISLIAVYRLMLMIPMPFIDLKEFNSFSETIGGLFIDNDYLSHISITAMGIMPFVSAYLMVEIFSLILPFLKKHRTGEYRGRKILKTYALGLTLILSLVQGYFIIHGLKGMLSPSGVPILTLSNNLQFLALLATLVTAVFVLLFLAEMVTRYGVGNGISLLILSGTCFSLFDNVLKFIDHTNELQQNFFCVVVFAVVVIFLFIFIPIVLVKTTYTIPLKHSSDESSSDFLKLSSCLSGKEVIGYATSLLMLPATIFSFMGGFESFATSLQPGSFAYYFFSCILVIFLSYIFGWLFLSPIKRFKTLKLWGWSLEGNQSFLTDSMKQKFLFMNLPWTIFLCAVLVLPSITITGFNIPFYLGGASLIVVAVISLDVVSRFRLWHENVYDKTYKIAEFQDLYHATMIKNHLVRENIKFYLQGYYHRHLLYFFGPYIPINLMAPAYETDRVIELITRYYGGLGLKK
;
A
#
# COMPACT_ATOMS: atom_id res chain seq x y z
N MET A 1 2.62 -37.15 4.59
CA MET A 1 2.69 -36.33 3.34
C MET A 1 1.38 -35.71 2.89
N THR A 2 0.24 -36.37 3.05
CA THR A 2 -1.09 -35.85 2.63
C THR A 2 -1.64 -34.72 3.48
N THR A 3 -1.32 -34.64 4.76
CA THR A 3 -1.87 -33.66 5.73
C THR A 3 -1.45 -32.21 5.48
N SER A 4 -0.25 -31.98 5.01
CA SER A 4 0.32 -30.64 4.83
C SER A 4 -0.11 -29.98 3.51
N LYS A 5 -0.20 -30.77 2.42
CA LYS A 5 -0.74 -30.28 1.14
C LYS A 5 -2.18 -29.80 1.31
N ASN A 6 -2.97 -30.57 2.10
CA ASN A 6 -4.34 -30.21 2.43
C ASN A 6 -4.44 -28.90 3.27
N GLN A 7 -3.43 -28.59 4.08
CA GLN A 7 -3.43 -27.35 4.87
C GLN A 7 -3.24 -26.11 4.00
N ILE A 8 -2.31 -26.13 3.04
CA ILE A 8 -2.10 -24.98 2.13
C ILE A 8 -3.33 -24.76 1.24
N ILE A 9 -3.91 -25.86 0.73
CA ILE A 9 -5.17 -25.80 -0.02
C ILE A 9 -6.28 -25.19 0.86
N LYS A 10 -6.36 -25.56 2.13
CA LYS A 10 -7.31 -24.97 3.09
C LYS A 10 -7.05 -23.49 3.31
N GLU A 11 -5.80 -23.06 3.52
CA GLU A 11 -5.43 -21.64 3.66
C GLU A 11 -5.80 -20.84 2.40
N LEU A 12 -5.56 -21.40 1.20
CA LEU A 12 -5.95 -20.79 -0.08
C LEU A 12 -7.47 -20.68 -0.21
N LEU A 13 -8.20 -21.77 0.06
CA LEU A 13 -9.65 -21.76 0.00
C LEU A 13 -10.27 -20.75 0.95
N ILE A 14 -9.74 -20.64 2.18
CA ILE A 14 -10.19 -19.63 3.15
C ILE A 14 -9.93 -18.22 2.61
N SER A 15 -8.73 -17.97 2.05
CA SER A 15 -8.40 -16.65 1.48
C SER A 15 -9.33 -16.30 0.32
N ILE A 16 -9.55 -17.22 -0.60
CA ILE A 16 -10.46 -17.02 -1.75
C ILE A 16 -11.88 -16.80 -1.28
N SER A 17 -12.38 -17.59 -0.32
CA SER A 17 -13.73 -17.43 0.23
C SER A 17 -13.94 -16.08 0.90
N LEU A 18 -12.96 -15.60 1.71
CA LEU A 18 -13.05 -14.30 2.37
C LEU A 18 -12.94 -13.14 1.37
N ILE A 19 -12.13 -13.28 0.32
CA ILE A 19 -12.07 -12.31 -0.79
C ILE A 19 -13.38 -12.30 -1.55
N ALA A 20 -14.03 -13.46 -1.78
CA ALA A 20 -15.33 -13.53 -2.40
C ALA A 20 -16.41 -12.83 -1.57
N VAL A 21 -16.40 -13.00 -0.24
CA VAL A 21 -17.29 -12.24 0.67
C VAL A 21 -17.06 -10.73 0.54
N TYR A 22 -15.82 -10.29 0.52
CA TYR A 22 -15.49 -8.88 0.27
C TYR A 22 -16.05 -8.39 -1.06
N ARG A 23 -15.96 -9.20 -2.11
CA ARG A 23 -16.53 -8.87 -3.44
C ARG A 23 -18.05 -8.79 -3.44
N LEU A 24 -18.71 -9.69 -2.75
CA LEU A 24 -20.16 -9.62 -2.58
C LEU A 24 -20.58 -8.34 -1.84
N MET A 25 -19.81 -7.91 -0.84
CA MET A 25 -20.09 -6.64 -0.14
C MET A 25 -19.95 -5.41 -1.06
N LEU A 26 -19.03 -5.42 -2.03
CA LEU A 26 -18.89 -4.36 -3.03
C LEU A 26 -20.10 -4.27 -3.98
N MET A 27 -20.82 -5.36 -4.17
CA MET A 27 -22.02 -5.39 -5.02
C MET A 27 -23.29 -4.92 -4.30
N ILE A 28 -23.25 -4.76 -2.97
CA ILE A 28 -24.42 -4.30 -2.21
C ILE A 28 -24.47 -2.76 -2.29
N PRO A 29 -25.49 -2.18 -2.93
CA PRO A 29 -25.60 -0.73 -3.03
C PRO A 29 -25.90 -0.10 -1.67
N MET A 30 -25.53 1.17 -1.50
CA MET A 30 -25.90 1.95 -0.32
C MET A 30 -27.44 2.03 -0.23
N PRO A 31 -27.99 1.94 0.99
CA PRO A 31 -29.40 2.18 1.19
C PRO A 31 -29.78 3.63 0.81
N PHE A 32 -31.04 3.81 0.39
CA PHE A 32 -31.63 5.11 -0.02
C PHE A 32 -31.04 5.73 -1.30
N ILE A 33 -30.28 5.00 -2.10
CA ILE A 33 -29.84 5.44 -3.44
C ILE A 33 -30.80 4.92 -4.48
N ASP A 34 -31.22 5.81 -5.40
CA ASP A 34 -31.97 5.41 -6.60
C ASP A 34 -30.96 4.97 -7.68
N LEU A 35 -30.89 3.65 -7.91
CA LEU A 35 -29.96 3.06 -8.87
C LEU A 35 -30.24 3.46 -10.32
N LYS A 36 -31.53 3.75 -10.66
CA LYS A 36 -31.89 4.17 -12.03
C LYS A 36 -31.38 5.56 -12.33
N GLU A 37 -31.63 6.49 -11.41
CA GLU A 37 -31.17 7.88 -11.52
C GLU A 37 -29.64 7.95 -11.46
N PHE A 38 -29.03 7.11 -10.64
CA PHE A 38 -27.57 7.03 -10.59
C PHE A 38 -26.95 6.51 -11.90
N ASN A 39 -27.53 5.47 -12.52
CA ASN A 39 -27.04 4.94 -13.79
C ASN A 39 -27.15 6.01 -14.90
N SER A 40 -28.25 6.73 -14.99
CA SER A 40 -28.41 7.83 -15.95
C SER A 40 -27.41 8.97 -15.72
N PHE A 41 -27.11 9.29 -14.47
CA PHE A 41 -26.06 10.24 -14.09
C PHE A 41 -24.67 9.76 -14.50
N SER A 42 -24.37 8.48 -14.25
CA SER A 42 -23.08 7.87 -14.60
C SER A 42 -22.84 7.82 -16.12
N GLU A 43 -23.88 7.53 -16.91
CA GLU A 43 -23.80 7.55 -18.38
C GLU A 43 -23.52 8.95 -18.93
N THR A 44 -24.09 9.98 -18.31
CA THR A 44 -23.91 11.36 -18.73
C THR A 44 -22.52 11.92 -18.39
N ILE A 45 -21.99 11.58 -17.22
CA ILE A 45 -20.67 12.07 -16.75
C ILE A 45 -19.56 11.09 -17.14
N GLY A 46 -19.86 9.80 -17.21
CA GLY A 46 -18.92 8.71 -17.43
C GLY A 46 -18.21 8.68 -18.76
N GLY A 47 -18.67 9.50 -19.74
CA GLY A 47 -17.97 9.65 -21.02
C GLY A 47 -16.64 10.40 -20.91
N LEU A 48 -16.32 11.05 -19.81
CA LEU A 48 -15.17 11.94 -19.73
C LEU A 48 -14.11 11.62 -18.66
N PHE A 49 -14.46 11.08 -17.48
CA PHE A 49 -13.48 11.15 -16.37
C PHE A 49 -13.52 10.03 -15.31
N ILE A 50 -14.38 9.00 -15.36
CA ILE A 50 -14.59 8.18 -14.19
C ILE A 50 -14.16 6.73 -14.43
N ASP A 51 -13.28 6.24 -13.53
CA ASP A 51 -13.02 4.82 -13.30
C ASP A 51 -14.35 4.08 -13.21
N ASN A 52 -14.60 3.16 -14.13
CA ASN A 52 -15.91 2.53 -14.33
C ASN A 52 -16.33 1.54 -13.23
N ASP A 53 -15.75 1.65 -12.05
CA ASP A 53 -16.13 0.87 -10.88
C ASP A 53 -17.19 1.61 -10.03
N TYR A 54 -18.21 2.19 -10.72
CA TYR A 54 -19.26 3.00 -10.09
C TYR A 54 -19.99 2.27 -8.99
N LEU A 55 -20.25 0.97 -9.17
CA LEU A 55 -20.91 0.17 -8.16
C LEU A 55 -20.10 0.08 -6.89
N SER A 56 -18.77 0.06 -6.97
CA SER A 56 -17.92 0.03 -5.79
C SER A 56 -17.95 1.37 -5.04
N HIS A 57 -18.10 2.48 -5.75
CA HIS A 57 -18.19 3.83 -5.15
C HIS A 57 -19.55 4.10 -4.48
N ILE A 58 -20.60 3.37 -4.85
CA ILE A 58 -21.94 3.50 -4.26
C ILE A 58 -22.30 2.30 -3.38
N SER A 59 -21.37 1.38 -3.20
CA SER A 59 -21.61 0.23 -2.33
C SER A 59 -21.51 0.64 -0.84
N ILE A 60 -22.03 -0.21 0.01
CA ILE A 60 -21.88 -0.05 1.47
C ILE A 60 -20.42 0.01 1.88
N THR A 61 -19.51 -0.50 1.07
CA THR A 61 -18.05 -0.51 1.28
C THR A 61 -17.33 0.59 0.53
N ALA A 62 -18.02 1.65 0.08
CA ALA A 62 -17.43 2.76 -0.69
C ALA A 62 -16.21 3.42 -0.04
N MET A 63 -16.15 3.47 1.28
CA MET A 63 -14.96 3.96 1.99
C MET A 63 -13.79 2.97 2.00
N GLY A 64 -14.03 1.69 1.70
CA GLY A 64 -13.02 0.64 1.75
C GLY A 64 -12.28 0.56 3.08
N ILE A 65 -10.99 0.24 3.02
CA ILE A 65 -10.08 0.18 4.18
C ILE A 65 -9.34 1.53 4.38
N MET A 66 -9.56 2.51 3.50
CA MET A 66 -8.80 3.76 3.49
C MET A 66 -8.86 4.58 4.79
N PRO A 67 -10.00 4.67 5.52
CA PRO A 67 -10.04 5.36 6.81
C PRO A 67 -9.05 4.80 7.82
N PHE A 68 -8.90 3.47 7.86
CA PHE A 68 -7.94 2.80 8.74
C PHE A 68 -6.49 3.06 8.30
N VAL A 69 -6.21 3.00 7.02
CA VAL A 69 -4.90 3.30 6.45
C VAL A 69 -4.48 4.73 6.80
N SER A 70 -5.37 5.70 6.60
CA SER A 70 -5.14 7.11 6.93
C SER A 70 -4.96 7.34 8.43
N ALA A 71 -5.80 6.71 9.27
CA ALA A 71 -5.70 6.79 10.73
C ALA A 71 -4.35 6.27 11.21
N TYR A 72 -3.93 5.14 10.68
CA TYR A 72 -2.66 4.55 11.08
C TYR A 72 -1.47 5.42 10.68
N LEU A 73 -1.50 5.97 9.48
CA LEU A 73 -0.50 6.93 9.01
C LEU A 73 -0.42 8.15 9.94
N MET A 74 -1.57 8.73 10.29
CA MET A 74 -1.60 9.88 11.21
C MET A 74 -1.01 9.53 12.58
N VAL A 75 -1.36 8.38 13.15
CA VAL A 75 -0.78 7.92 14.42
C VAL A 75 0.72 7.73 14.31
N GLU A 76 1.21 7.21 13.19
CA GLU A 76 2.66 7.05 12.97
C GLU A 76 3.38 8.41 12.87
N ILE A 77 2.83 9.36 12.12
CA ILE A 77 3.37 10.73 12.03
C ILE A 77 3.33 11.41 13.40
N PHE A 78 2.22 11.33 14.11
CA PHE A 78 2.10 11.89 15.46
C PHE A 78 3.05 11.23 16.44
N SER A 79 3.35 9.94 16.28
CA SER A 79 4.33 9.24 17.10
C SER A 79 5.77 9.73 16.91
N LEU A 80 6.06 10.41 15.79
CA LEU A 80 7.36 11.09 15.58
C LEU A 80 7.46 12.40 16.35
N ILE A 81 6.34 13.12 16.45
CA ILE A 81 6.27 14.49 16.99
C ILE A 81 5.93 14.47 18.47
N LEU A 82 4.90 13.72 18.89
CA LEU A 82 4.36 13.73 20.24
C LEU A 82 5.14 12.80 21.19
N PRO A 83 5.72 13.34 22.30
CA PRO A 83 6.57 12.57 23.20
C PRO A 83 5.89 11.34 23.82
N PHE A 84 4.59 11.42 24.14
CA PHE A 84 3.84 10.32 24.76
C PHE A 84 3.64 9.13 23.80
N LEU A 85 3.42 9.39 22.51
CA LEU A 85 3.32 8.34 21.49
C LEU A 85 4.69 7.78 21.11
N LYS A 86 5.75 8.62 21.13
CA LYS A 86 7.11 8.21 20.84
C LYS A 86 7.61 7.11 21.79
N LYS A 87 7.23 7.16 23.06
CA LYS A 87 7.53 6.12 24.05
C LYS A 87 6.97 4.74 23.62
N HIS A 88 5.77 4.72 23.05
CA HIS A 88 5.14 3.48 22.57
C HIS A 88 5.69 2.99 21.23
N ARG A 89 6.24 3.90 20.40
CA ARG A 89 6.88 3.56 19.13
C ARG A 89 8.20 2.80 19.31
N THR A 90 9.00 3.18 20.28
CA THR A 90 10.29 2.53 20.58
C THR A 90 10.14 1.33 21.49
N GLY A 91 8.95 1.11 22.03
CA GLY A 91 8.63 0.04 22.95
C GLY A 91 8.38 -1.30 22.28
N GLU A 92 8.45 -2.35 23.09
CA GLU A 92 8.16 -3.74 22.75
C GLU A 92 6.69 -3.95 22.25
N TYR A 93 6.30 -5.19 22.04
CA TYR A 93 4.97 -5.63 21.61
C TYR A 93 3.78 -4.88 22.27
N ARG A 94 3.88 -4.54 23.58
CA ARG A 94 2.83 -3.78 24.29
C ARG A 94 2.64 -2.38 23.73
N GLY A 95 3.71 -1.65 23.43
CA GLY A 95 3.62 -0.30 22.83
C GLY A 95 2.94 -0.28 21.47
N ARG A 96 3.16 -1.32 20.69
CA ARG A 96 2.54 -1.52 19.37
C ARG A 96 1.05 -1.78 19.46
N LYS A 97 0.62 -2.59 20.41
CA LYS A 97 -0.80 -2.85 20.65
C LYS A 97 -1.53 -1.55 21.01
N ILE A 98 -0.90 -0.69 21.81
CA ILE A 98 -1.44 0.62 22.19
C ILE A 98 -1.57 1.52 20.94
N LEU A 99 -0.54 1.62 20.09
CA LEU A 99 -0.61 2.40 18.85
C LEU A 99 -1.70 1.88 17.90
N LYS A 100 -1.87 0.55 17.78
CA LYS A 100 -2.97 -0.06 17.01
C LYS A 100 -4.34 0.33 17.59
N THR A 101 -4.48 0.38 18.91
CA THR A 101 -5.74 0.82 19.55
C THR A 101 -6.04 2.28 19.26
N TYR A 102 -5.04 3.17 19.33
CA TYR A 102 -5.22 4.57 18.94
C TYR A 102 -5.58 4.71 17.46
N ALA A 103 -4.96 3.92 16.59
CA ALA A 103 -5.29 3.91 15.17
C ALA A 103 -6.74 3.45 14.92
N LEU A 104 -7.23 2.43 15.63
CA LEU A 104 -8.62 1.99 15.52
C LEU A 104 -9.61 3.07 16.03
N GLY A 105 -9.29 3.75 17.15
CA GLY A 105 -10.09 4.88 17.64
C GLY A 105 -10.12 6.03 16.63
N LEU A 106 -8.97 6.38 16.05
CA LEU A 106 -8.90 7.41 15.03
C LEU A 106 -9.61 6.98 13.72
N THR A 107 -9.59 5.68 13.39
CA THR A 107 -10.35 5.12 12.26
C THR A 107 -11.85 5.40 12.43
N LEU A 108 -12.38 5.19 13.62
CA LEU A 108 -13.79 5.48 13.89
C LEU A 108 -14.11 6.96 13.63
N ILE A 109 -13.28 7.88 14.12
CA ILE A 109 -13.45 9.32 13.92
C ILE A 109 -13.35 9.67 12.43
N LEU A 110 -12.33 9.19 11.74
CA LEU A 110 -12.14 9.47 10.32
C LEU A 110 -13.26 8.86 9.46
N SER A 111 -13.73 7.66 9.78
CA SER A 111 -14.83 7.05 9.04
C SER A 111 -16.15 7.80 9.23
N LEU A 112 -16.40 8.35 10.43
CA LEU A 112 -17.56 9.23 10.67
C LEU A 112 -17.46 10.52 9.85
N VAL A 113 -16.30 11.18 9.85
CA VAL A 113 -16.07 12.43 9.11
C VAL A 113 -16.16 12.19 7.60
N GLN A 114 -15.46 11.16 7.08
CA GLN A 114 -15.49 10.84 5.66
C GLN A 114 -16.89 10.39 5.20
N GLY A 115 -17.56 9.55 6.00
CA GLY A 115 -18.94 9.13 5.72
C GLY A 115 -19.92 10.28 5.68
N TYR A 116 -19.78 11.25 6.61
CA TYR A 116 -20.57 12.49 6.59
C TYR A 116 -20.39 13.26 5.27
N PHE A 117 -19.15 13.48 4.84
CA PHE A 117 -18.86 14.19 3.59
C PHE A 117 -19.33 13.44 2.35
N ILE A 118 -19.20 12.10 2.32
CA ILE A 118 -19.71 11.27 1.21
C ILE A 118 -21.24 11.42 1.09
N ILE A 119 -21.96 11.27 2.19
CA ILE A 119 -23.43 11.40 2.19
C ILE A 119 -23.85 12.81 1.78
N HIS A 120 -23.15 13.84 2.28
CA HIS A 120 -23.46 15.24 1.95
C HIS A 120 -23.16 15.56 0.47
N GLY A 121 -22.07 15.02 -0.05
CA GLY A 121 -21.73 15.11 -1.47
C GLY A 121 -22.77 14.44 -2.36
N LEU A 122 -23.17 13.22 -2.06
CA LEU A 122 -24.21 12.50 -2.80
C LEU A 122 -25.58 13.18 -2.75
N LYS A 123 -25.92 13.78 -1.61
CA LYS A 123 -27.18 14.54 -1.47
C LYS A 123 -27.23 15.78 -2.37
N GLY A 124 -26.09 16.37 -2.70
CA GLY A 124 -25.98 17.51 -3.60
C GLY A 124 -25.99 17.15 -5.09
N MET A 125 -25.86 15.86 -5.43
CA MET A 125 -25.83 15.39 -6.80
C MET A 125 -27.25 15.18 -7.34
N LEU A 126 -27.53 15.84 -8.48
CA LEU A 126 -28.80 15.71 -9.21
C LEU A 126 -28.55 14.88 -10.48
N SER A 127 -29.49 13.98 -10.79
CA SER A 127 -29.53 13.28 -12.07
C SER A 127 -29.78 14.27 -13.22
N PRO A 128 -29.49 13.92 -14.48
CA PRO A 128 -29.88 14.72 -15.64
C PRO A 128 -31.39 15.02 -15.71
N SER A 129 -32.23 14.17 -15.10
CA SER A 129 -33.66 14.39 -14.91
C SER A 129 -34.03 15.41 -13.83
N GLY A 130 -33.03 15.94 -13.10
CA GLY A 130 -33.24 16.88 -11.97
C GLY A 130 -33.67 16.23 -10.67
N VAL A 131 -33.67 14.88 -10.60
CA VAL A 131 -34.03 14.13 -9.39
C VAL A 131 -32.77 13.89 -8.54
N PRO A 132 -32.83 14.05 -7.21
CA PRO A 132 -31.68 13.76 -6.35
C PRO A 132 -31.38 12.25 -6.34
N ILE A 133 -30.10 11.91 -6.48
CA ILE A 133 -29.61 10.53 -6.50
C ILE A 133 -29.81 9.85 -5.13
N LEU A 134 -29.65 10.62 -4.05
CA LEU A 134 -29.83 10.17 -2.68
C LEU A 134 -31.11 10.74 -2.08
N THR A 135 -32.08 9.86 -1.78
CA THR A 135 -33.39 10.25 -1.24
C THR A 135 -33.42 10.02 0.28
N LEU A 136 -33.06 11.05 1.04
CA LEU A 136 -33.14 11.04 2.49
C LEU A 136 -34.29 11.92 2.98
N SER A 137 -35.31 11.30 3.58
CA SER A 137 -36.49 12.01 4.11
C SER A 137 -36.27 12.50 5.54
N ASN A 138 -35.48 11.79 6.35
CA ASN A 138 -35.33 12.02 7.78
C ASN A 138 -33.88 11.95 8.27
N ASN A 139 -33.57 12.61 9.38
CA ASN A 139 -32.28 12.53 10.06
C ASN A 139 -31.92 11.11 10.51
N LEU A 140 -32.94 10.27 10.80
CA LEU A 140 -32.73 8.88 11.16
C LEU A 140 -32.15 8.07 10.00
N GLN A 141 -32.61 8.30 8.76
CA GLN A 141 -32.06 7.66 7.57
C GLN A 141 -30.61 8.09 7.30
N PHE A 142 -30.31 9.36 7.53
CA PHE A 142 -28.93 9.88 7.47
C PHE A 142 -28.01 9.13 8.45
N LEU A 143 -28.44 9.02 9.71
CA LEU A 143 -27.68 8.30 10.75
C LEU A 143 -27.54 6.81 10.43
N ALA A 144 -28.60 6.19 9.90
CA ALA A 144 -28.55 4.77 9.49
C ALA A 144 -27.55 4.54 8.36
N LEU A 145 -27.53 5.42 7.34
CA LEU A 145 -26.59 5.34 6.24
C LEU A 145 -25.14 5.56 6.73
N LEU A 146 -24.92 6.56 7.60
CA LEU A 146 -23.61 6.82 8.18
C LEU A 146 -23.12 5.62 9.02
N ALA A 147 -23.99 5.04 9.83
CA ALA A 147 -23.68 3.85 10.63
C ALA A 147 -23.34 2.65 9.72
N THR A 148 -24.06 2.47 8.60
CA THR A 148 -23.79 1.41 7.62
C THR A 148 -22.39 1.57 7.05
N LEU A 149 -22.00 2.76 6.59
CA LEU A 149 -20.68 3.04 6.03
C LEU A 149 -19.56 2.78 7.04
N VAL A 150 -19.73 3.27 8.28
CA VAL A 150 -18.74 3.07 9.35
C VAL A 150 -18.62 1.58 9.70
N THR A 151 -19.74 0.88 9.84
CA THR A 151 -19.76 -0.56 10.16
C THR A 151 -19.06 -1.36 9.08
N ALA A 152 -19.28 -1.02 7.80
CA ALA A 152 -18.62 -1.69 6.68
C ALA A 152 -17.09 -1.61 6.77
N VAL A 153 -16.52 -0.46 7.17
CA VAL A 153 -15.07 -0.33 7.38
C VAL A 153 -14.56 -1.33 8.42
N PHE A 154 -15.26 -1.47 9.57
CA PHE A 154 -14.85 -2.41 10.61
C PHE A 154 -15.06 -3.86 10.19
N VAL A 155 -16.10 -4.17 9.43
CA VAL A 155 -16.29 -5.52 8.85
C VAL A 155 -15.14 -5.86 7.88
N LEU A 156 -14.72 -4.92 7.03
CA LEU A 156 -13.55 -5.12 6.15
C LEU A 156 -12.26 -5.35 6.95
N LEU A 157 -12.05 -4.62 8.03
CA LEU A 157 -10.90 -4.84 8.92
C LEU A 157 -10.96 -6.22 9.58
N PHE A 158 -12.14 -6.66 9.99
CA PHE A 158 -12.35 -8.02 10.53
C PHE A 158 -12.04 -9.08 9.46
N LEU A 159 -12.53 -8.94 8.24
CA LEU A 159 -12.21 -9.85 7.13
C LEU A 159 -10.70 -9.89 6.87
N ALA A 160 -10.04 -8.74 6.86
CA ALA A 160 -8.58 -8.65 6.70
C ALA A 160 -7.84 -9.40 7.82
N GLU A 161 -8.28 -9.26 9.07
CA GLU A 161 -7.70 -9.99 10.20
C GLU A 161 -7.91 -11.50 10.06
N MET A 162 -9.09 -11.93 9.61
CA MET A 162 -9.40 -13.36 9.37
C MET A 162 -8.50 -13.94 8.27
N VAL A 163 -8.30 -13.22 7.16
CA VAL A 163 -7.38 -13.64 6.09
C VAL A 163 -5.94 -13.74 6.63
N THR A 164 -5.51 -12.77 7.45
CA THR A 164 -4.15 -12.80 8.02
C THR A 164 -3.92 -13.97 8.97
N ARG A 165 -4.97 -14.37 9.72
CA ARG A 165 -4.86 -15.47 10.71
C ARG A 165 -4.99 -16.86 10.11
N TYR A 166 -5.88 -17.01 9.15
CA TYR A 166 -6.29 -18.33 8.64
C TYR A 166 -5.98 -18.55 7.16
N GLY A 167 -5.66 -17.48 6.43
CA GLY A 167 -5.38 -17.51 5.00
C GLY A 167 -3.91 -17.40 4.65
N VAL A 168 -3.66 -17.15 3.36
CA VAL A 168 -2.32 -16.96 2.79
C VAL A 168 -1.96 -15.48 2.79
N GLY A 169 -0.88 -15.10 3.43
CA GLY A 169 -0.34 -13.75 3.38
C GLY A 169 -1.00 -12.76 4.35
N ASN A 170 -0.86 -11.47 4.08
CA ASN A 170 -1.46 -10.39 4.87
C ASN A 170 -2.82 -10.03 4.30
N GLY A 171 -3.88 -10.07 5.12
CA GLY A 171 -5.26 -9.88 4.65
C GLY A 171 -5.53 -8.49 4.09
N ILE A 172 -4.97 -7.44 4.69
CA ILE A 172 -5.13 -6.07 4.19
C ILE A 172 -4.52 -5.95 2.79
N SER A 173 -3.32 -6.50 2.61
CA SER A 173 -2.64 -6.55 1.32
C SER A 173 -3.45 -7.29 0.27
N LEU A 174 -4.02 -8.45 0.64
CA LEU A 174 -4.84 -9.26 -0.27
C LEU A 174 -6.17 -8.60 -0.63
N LEU A 175 -6.81 -7.89 0.29
CA LEU A 175 -8.02 -7.13 -0.02
C LEU A 175 -7.72 -5.98 -0.99
N ILE A 176 -6.64 -5.22 -0.77
CA ILE A 176 -6.19 -4.18 -1.71
C ILE A 176 -5.86 -4.80 -3.08
N LEU A 177 -5.10 -5.92 -3.09
CA LEU A 177 -4.76 -6.63 -4.32
C LEU A 177 -6.00 -7.08 -5.08
N SER A 178 -6.98 -7.67 -4.39
CA SER A 178 -8.21 -8.12 -5.04
C SER A 178 -9.00 -6.97 -5.64
N GLY A 179 -9.11 -5.83 -4.93
CA GLY A 179 -9.73 -4.61 -5.46
C GLY A 179 -9.07 -4.14 -6.74
N THR A 180 -7.74 -3.98 -6.69
CA THR A 180 -6.96 -3.49 -7.85
C THR A 180 -6.96 -4.47 -9.03
N CYS A 181 -6.91 -5.78 -8.80
CA CYS A 181 -6.95 -6.77 -9.87
C CYS A 181 -8.29 -6.75 -10.65
N PHE A 182 -9.40 -6.59 -9.94
CA PHE A 182 -10.71 -6.54 -10.60
C PHE A 182 -10.90 -5.24 -11.38
N SER A 183 -10.53 -4.10 -10.79
CA SER A 183 -10.57 -2.81 -11.48
C SER A 183 -9.71 -2.84 -12.77
N LEU A 184 -8.51 -3.45 -12.70
CA LEU A 184 -7.68 -3.63 -13.89
C LEU A 184 -8.33 -4.54 -14.93
N PHE A 185 -8.98 -5.61 -14.50
CA PHE A 185 -9.67 -6.53 -15.42
C PHE A 185 -10.81 -5.83 -16.15
N ASP A 186 -11.67 -5.09 -15.45
CA ASP A 186 -12.74 -4.31 -16.04
C ASP A 186 -12.22 -3.25 -17.02
N ASN A 187 -11.15 -2.55 -16.63
CA ASN A 187 -10.50 -1.58 -17.51
C ASN A 187 -9.93 -2.21 -18.78
N VAL A 188 -9.37 -3.42 -18.69
CA VAL A 188 -8.88 -4.16 -19.87
C VAL A 188 -10.04 -4.56 -20.79
N LEU A 189 -11.16 -5.06 -20.27
CA LEU A 189 -12.34 -5.42 -21.08
C LEU A 189 -12.85 -4.21 -21.87
N LYS A 190 -13.01 -3.07 -21.20
CA LYS A 190 -13.46 -1.83 -21.85
C LYS A 190 -12.48 -1.30 -22.87
N PHE A 191 -11.19 -1.45 -22.63
CA PHE A 191 -10.17 -1.13 -23.61
C PHE A 191 -10.34 -1.98 -24.87
N ILE A 192 -10.59 -3.29 -24.73
CA ILE A 192 -10.82 -4.18 -25.87
C ILE A 192 -12.09 -3.78 -26.62
N ASP A 193 -13.19 -3.46 -25.92
CA ASP A 193 -14.43 -3.03 -26.56
C ASP A 193 -14.25 -1.72 -27.34
N HIS A 194 -13.60 -0.73 -26.75
CA HIS A 194 -13.34 0.54 -27.41
C HIS A 194 -12.38 0.43 -28.62
N THR A 195 -11.37 -0.44 -28.54
CA THR A 195 -10.44 -0.64 -29.66
C THR A 195 -11.07 -1.36 -30.84
N ASN A 196 -12.14 -2.17 -30.61
CA ASN A 196 -12.93 -2.77 -31.68
C ASN A 196 -13.69 -1.72 -32.50
N GLU A 197 -14.08 -0.60 -31.89
CA GLU A 197 -14.74 0.52 -32.56
C GLU A 197 -13.77 1.37 -33.41
N LEU A 198 -12.50 1.44 -33.01
CA LEU A 198 -11.47 2.29 -33.61
C LEU A 198 -10.74 1.67 -34.81
N GLN A 199 -11.28 0.80 -35.58
CA GLN A 199 -10.79 0.11 -36.80
C GLN A 199 -9.37 0.41 -37.35
N GLN A 200 -8.71 1.50 -36.96
CA GLN A 200 -7.38 1.92 -37.38
C GLN A 200 -6.36 1.78 -36.23
N ASN A 201 -5.32 0.98 -36.48
CA ASN A 201 -4.15 0.78 -35.59
C ASN A 201 -4.39 -0.04 -34.29
N PHE A 202 -5.43 -0.88 -34.24
CA PHE A 202 -5.71 -1.79 -33.11
C PHE A 202 -4.44 -2.50 -32.62
N PHE A 203 -3.66 -3.09 -33.52
CA PHE A 203 -2.47 -3.85 -33.15
C PHE A 203 -1.41 -2.99 -32.43
N CYS A 204 -1.13 -1.78 -32.91
CA CYS A 204 -0.13 -0.89 -32.31
C CYS A 204 -0.56 -0.43 -30.91
N VAL A 205 -1.85 -0.13 -30.72
CA VAL A 205 -2.41 0.31 -29.44
C VAL A 205 -2.38 -0.82 -28.40
N VAL A 206 -2.76 -2.03 -28.80
CA VAL A 206 -2.71 -3.21 -27.92
C VAL A 206 -1.27 -3.55 -27.53
N VAL A 207 -0.34 -3.57 -28.50
CA VAL A 207 1.08 -3.83 -28.22
C VAL A 207 1.64 -2.78 -27.26
N PHE A 208 1.33 -1.50 -27.49
CA PHE A 208 1.75 -0.41 -26.60
C PHE A 208 1.21 -0.59 -25.18
N ALA A 209 -0.09 -0.89 -25.00
CA ALA A 209 -0.70 -1.12 -23.70
C ALA A 209 -0.04 -2.31 -22.98
N VAL A 210 0.20 -3.43 -23.66
CA VAL A 210 0.88 -4.60 -23.11
C VAL A 210 2.30 -4.26 -22.65
N VAL A 211 3.05 -3.50 -23.44
CA VAL A 211 4.41 -3.06 -23.09
C VAL A 211 4.38 -2.16 -21.85
N VAL A 212 3.45 -1.22 -21.75
CA VAL A 212 3.33 -0.31 -20.60
C VAL A 212 2.95 -1.10 -19.34
N ILE A 213 1.98 -2.01 -19.41
CA ILE A 213 1.61 -2.89 -18.29
C ILE A 213 2.82 -3.72 -17.85
N PHE A 214 3.53 -4.32 -18.79
CA PHE A 214 4.73 -5.11 -18.50
C PHE A 214 5.81 -4.28 -17.80
N LEU A 215 6.09 -3.07 -18.29
CA LEU A 215 7.06 -2.16 -17.66
C LEU A 215 6.64 -1.76 -16.24
N PHE A 216 5.35 -1.45 -16.03
CA PHE A 216 4.83 -1.07 -14.70
C PHE A 216 4.79 -2.22 -13.71
N ILE A 217 4.79 -3.47 -14.16
CA ILE A 217 4.94 -4.65 -13.31
C ILE A 217 6.42 -4.98 -13.09
N PHE A 218 7.23 -4.97 -14.15
CA PHE A 218 8.61 -5.44 -14.11
C PHE A 218 9.55 -4.47 -13.37
N ILE A 219 9.46 -3.16 -13.66
CA ILE A 219 10.35 -2.15 -13.07
C ILE A 219 10.26 -2.12 -11.53
N PRO A 220 9.07 -2.05 -10.89
CA PRO A 220 9.00 -2.06 -9.43
C PRO A 220 9.53 -3.36 -8.82
N ILE A 221 9.35 -4.51 -9.47
CA ILE A 221 9.91 -5.78 -8.99
C ILE A 221 11.45 -5.71 -8.98
N VAL A 222 12.06 -5.19 -10.05
CA VAL A 222 13.50 -5.01 -10.12
C VAL A 222 13.99 -4.04 -9.07
N LEU A 223 13.35 -2.86 -8.96
CA LEU A 223 13.76 -1.81 -8.02
C LEU A 223 13.61 -2.24 -6.55
N VAL A 224 12.56 -3.02 -6.21
CA VAL A 224 12.40 -3.59 -4.86
C VAL A 224 13.48 -4.61 -4.54
N LYS A 225 13.90 -5.41 -5.53
CA LYS A 225 14.98 -6.40 -5.37
C LYS A 225 16.37 -5.78 -5.42
N THR A 226 16.52 -4.63 -6.06
CA THR A 226 17.81 -3.90 -6.10
C THR A 226 18.11 -3.35 -4.73
N THR A 227 19.17 -3.87 -4.12
CA THR A 227 19.57 -3.50 -2.76
C THR A 227 21.01 -2.99 -2.75
N TYR A 228 21.22 -1.97 -1.93
CA TYR A 228 22.55 -1.46 -1.60
C TYR A 228 23.06 -2.13 -0.33
N THR A 229 24.30 -2.62 -0.34
CA THR A 229 24.88 -3.34 0.78
C THR A 229 25.83 -2.42 1.58
N ILE A 230 25.67 -2.41 2.90
CA ILE A 230 26.53 -1.71 3.84
C ILE A 230 27.15 -2.78 4.74
N PRO A 231 28.49 -2.91 4.81
CA PRO A 231 29.15 -3.90 5.65
C PRO A 231 28.99 -3.56 7.14
N LEU A 232 28.63 -4.58 7.92
CA LEU A 232 28.51 -4.51 9.37
C LEU A 232 29.38 -5.59 10.00
N LYS A 233 29.98 -5.30 11.17
CA LYS A 233 30.70 -6.28 12.01
C LYS A 233 30.00 -6.42 13.35
N HIS A 234 29.99 -7.66 13.86
CA HIS A 234 29.46 -7.95 15.19
C HIS A 234 30.58 -8.01 16.21
N SER A 235 30.38 -7.42 17.41
CA SER A 235 31.42 -7.31 18.44
C SER A 235 31.80 -8.66 19.10
N SER A 236 30.92 -9.65 19.08
CA SER A 236 31.18 -10.96 19.71
C SER A 236 31.82 -11.98 18.78
N ASP A 237 31.90 -11.69 17.47
CA ASP A 237 32.40 -12.64 16.50
C ASP A 237 33.03 -11.88 15.32
N GLU A 238 34.35 -11.68 15.36
CA GLU A 238 35.09 -10.94 14.33
C GLU A 238 34.98 -11.59 12.93
N SER A 239 34.66 -12.86 12.85
CA SER A 239 34.41 -13.59 11.60
C SER A 239 33.01 -13.34 11.03
N SER A 240 32.05 -12.84 11.81
CA SER A 240 30.68 -12.56 11.38
C SER A 240 30.55 -11.16 10.79
N SER A 241 30.96 -10.99 9.53
CA SER A 241 30.58 -9.82 8.73
C SER A 241 29.19 -10.04 8.15
N ASP A 242 28.29 -9.11 8.37
CA ASP A 242 26.95 -9.09 7.75
C ASP A 242 26.77 -7.83 6.92
N PHE A 243 25.78 -7.81 6.05
CA PHE A 243 25.51 -6.67 5.19
C PHE A 243 24.09 -6.14 5.45
N LEU A 244 24.01 -4.86 5.79
CA LEU A 244 22.72 -4.17 5.77
C LEU A 244 22.34 -3.89 4.31
N LYS A 245 21.29 -4.54 3.82
CA LYS A 245 20.75 -4.32 2.48
C LYS A 245 19.65 -3.27 2.53
N LEU A 246 19.84 -2.17 1.83
CA LEU A 246 18.88 -1.10 1.66
C LEU A 246 18.23 -1.21 0.29
N SER A 247 16.91 -1.23 0.22
CA SER A 247 16.19 -1.21 -1.05
C SER A 247 16.19 0.19 -1.67
N SER A 248 16.16 0.28 -2.99
CA SER A 248 16.01 1.56 -3.70
C SER A 248 14.63 2.22 -3.51
N CYS A 249 13.62 1.46 -3.11
CA CYS A 249 12.25 1.94 -2.90
C CYS A 249 12.05 2.52 -1.50
N LEU A 250 12.74 3.59 -1.15
CA LEU A 250 12.74 4.15 0.21
C LEU A 250 11.53 5.03 0.54
N SER A 251 10.98 5.71 -0.44
CA SER A 251 9.86 6.66 -0.24
C SER A 251 8.48 6.04 -0.35
N GLY A 252 8.37 4.81 -0.88
CA GLY A 252 7.09 4.15 -1.13
C GLY A 252 6.33 4.74 -2.33
N LYS A 253 5.19 4.15 -2.67
CA LYS A 253 4.32 4.60 -3.79
C LYS A 253 3.38 5.74 -3.42
N GLU A 254 3.08 5.90 -2.14
CA GLU A 254 2.08 6.86 -1.63
C GLU A 254 2.47 8.32 -1.86
N VAL A 255 3.73 8.56 -2.19
CA VAL A 255 4.25 9.88 -2.56
C VAL A 255 3.44 10.49 -3.71
N ILE A 256 2.99 9.68 -4.68
CA ILE A 256 2.15 10.14 -5.80
C ILE A 256 0.84 10.71 -5.26
N GLY A 257 0.14 9.95 -4.42
CA GLY A 257 -1.15 10.38 -3.84
C GLY A 257 -1.02 11.66 -3.01
N TYR A 258 0.04 11.80 -2.23
CA TYR A 258 0.28 13.04 -1.46
C TYR A 258 0.61 14.23 -2.34
N ALA A 259 1.44 14.03 -3.36
CA ALA A 259 1.79 15.10 -4.29
C ALA A 259 0.57 15.64 -5.04
N THR A 260 -0.26 14.74 -5.57
CA THR A 260 -1.50 15.11 -6.27
C THR A 260 -2.51 15.75 -5.34
N SER A 261 -2.73 15.20 -4.13
CA SER A 261 -3.64 15.79 -3.14
C SER A 261 -3.19 17.16 -2.67
N LEU A 262 -1.88 17.36 -2.46
CA LEU A 262 -1.32 18.66 -2.06
C LEU A 262 -1.50 19.71 -3.15
N LEU A 263 -1.41 19.33 -4.42
CA LEU A 263 -1.63 20.24 -5.55
C LEU A 263 -3.11 20.57 -5.76
N MET A 264 -3.99 19.61 -5.49
CA MET A 264 -5.44 19.84 -5.60
C MET A 264 -5.99 20.80 -4.55
N LEU A 265 -5.35 20.95 -3.39
CA LEU A 265 -5.78 21.89 -2.35
C LEU A 265 -5.81 23.35 -2.86
N PRO A 266 -4.71 23.94 -3.38
CA PRO A 266 -4.76 25.30 -3.93
C PRO A 266 -5.69 25.37 -5.14
N ALA A 267 -5.73 24.39 -6.02
CA ALA A 267 -6.65 24.36 -7.16
C ALA A 267 -8.12 24.51 -6.71
N THR A 268 -8.50 23.77 -5.66
CA THR A 268 -9.84 23.86 -5.09
C THR A 268 -10.11 25.23 -4.44
N ILE A 269 -9.15 25.76 -3.67
CA ILE A 269 -9.30 27.09 -3.04
C ILE A 269 -9.48 28.17 -4.10
N PHE A 270 -8.64 28.17 -5.13
CA PHE A 270 -8.70 29.16 -6.20
C PHE A 270 -9.97 29.05 -7.08
N SER A 271 -10.55 27.85 -7.20
CA SER A 271 -11.83 27.66 -7.90
C SER A 271 -13.01 28.38 -7.21
N PHE A 272 -12.93 28.59 -5.88
CA PHE A 272 -13.91 29.34 -5.10
C PHE A 272 -13.61 30.84 -5.03
N MET A 273 -12.41 31.29 -5.43
CA MET A 273 -12.01 32.67 -5.45
C MET A 273 -12.26 33.28 -6.85
N GLY A 274 -13.26 34.13 -7.00
CA GLY A 274 -13.54 34.80 -8.28
C GLY A 274 -12.30 35.52 -8.84
N GLY A 275 -12.04 35.38 -10.14
CA GLY A 275 -10.89 35.97 -10.83
C GLY A 275 -9.64 35.07 -10.96
N PHE A 276 -9.61 33.91 -10.33
CA PHE A 276 -8.50 32.95 -10.44
C PHE A 276 -8.88 31.65 -11.18
N GLU A 277 -9.98 31.67 -11.93
CA GLU A 277 -10.50 30.47 -12.63
C GLU A 277 -9.49 29.87 -13.61
N SER A 278 -8.79 30.71 -14.38
CA SER A 278 -7.76 30.26 -15.33
C SER A 278 -6.55 29.59 -14.63
N PHE A 279 -6.21 30.05 -13.42
CA PHE A 279 -5.17 29.42 -12.62
C PHE A 279 -5.66 28.10 -12.01
N ALA A 280 -6.89 28.07 -11.51
CA ALA A 280 -7.50 26.86 -10.98
C ALA A 280 -7.62 25.76 -12.06
N THR A 281 -8.03 26.11 -13.28
CA THR A 281 -8.09 25.16 -14.41
C THR A 281 -6.71 24.67 -14.85
N SER A 282 -5.68 25.50 -14.78
CA SER A 282 -4.31 25.09 -15.11
C SER A 282 -3.72 24.08 -14.11
N LEU A 283 -4.25 24.01 -12.90
CA LEU A 283 -3.84 23.04 -11.86
C LEU A 283 -4.75 21.80 -11.82
N GLN A 284 -5.67 21.63 -12.76
CA GLN A 284 -6.50 20.44 -12.86
C GLN A 284 -5.80 19.30 -13.64
N PRO A 285 -6.13 18.04 -13.34
CA PRO A 285 -5.63 16.90 -14.12
C PRO A 285 -5.94 17.06 -15.61
N GLY A 286 -4.94 16.79 -16.45
CA GLY A 286 -5.01 17.02 -17.90
C GLY A 286 -4.18 18.20 -18.41
N SER A 287 -3.85 19.17 -17.56
CA SER A 287 -3.00 20.31 -17.94
C SER A 287 -1.51 19.98 -17.82
N PHE A 288 -0.67 20.57 -18.68
CA PHE A 288 0.80 20.42 -18.58
C PHE A 288 1.32 20.94 -17.23
N ALA A 289 0.78 22.07 -16.74
CA ALA A 289 1.19 22.64 -15.45
C ALA A 289 0.91 21.70 -14.28
N TYR A 290 -0.23 20.99 -14.28
CA TYR A 290 -0.55 19.99 -13.28
C TYR A 290 0.51 18.89 -13.20
N TYR A 291 0.89 18.30 -14.34
CA TYR A 291 1.90 17.22 -14.34
C TYR A 291 3.27 17.72 -13.97
N PHE A 292 3.65 18.91 -14.42
CA PHE A 292 4.93 19.55 -14.09
C PHE A 292 5.09 19.77 -12.58
N PHE A 293 4.09 20.42 -11.96
CA PHE A 293 4.12 20.67 -10.51
C PHE A 293 3.97 19.39 -9.69
N SER A 294 3.16 18.44 -10.14
CA SER A 294 3.03 17.15 -9.49
C SER A 294 4.36 16.38 -9.50
N CYS A 295 5.10 16.38 -10.60
CA CYS A 295 6.43 15.75 -10.66
C CYS A 295 7.43 16.42 -9.72
N ILE A 296 7.45 17.75 -9.64
CA ILE A 296 8.29 18.48 -8.68
C ILE A 296 7.94 18.07 -7.23
N LEU A 297 6.65 18.01 -6.91
CA LEU A 297 6.19 17.58 -5.59
C LEU A 297 6.53 16.11 -5.31
N VAL A 298 6.39 15.22 -6.30
CA VAL A 298 6.78 13.81 -6.16
C VAL A 298 8.28 13.71 -5.86
N ILE A 299 9.13 14.44 -6.57
CA ILE A 299 10.58 14.45 -6.32
C ILE A 299 10.84 14.96 -4.90
N PHE A 300 10.31 16.11 -4.54
CA PHE A 300 10.51 16.74 -3.23
C PHE A 300 10.04 15.84 -2.07
N LEU A 301 8.83 15.32 -2.14
CA LEU A 301 8.27 14.44 -1.12
C LEU A 301 9.01 13.10 -1.06
N SER A 302 9.42 12.53 -2.20
CA SER A 302 10.19 11.29 -2.25
C SER A 302 11.51 11.41 -1.47
N TYR A 303 12.22 12.52 -1.63
CA TYR A 303 13.45 12.77 -0.91
C TYR A 303 13.22 13.09 0.57
N ILE A 304 12.21 13.88 0.92
CA ILE A 304 11.85 14.14 2.32
C ILE A 304 11.46 12.86 3.03
N PHE A 305 10.60 12.07 2.42
CA PHE A 305 10.13 10.84 3.03
C PHE A 305 11.23 9.80 3.14
N GLY A 306 12.02 9.63 2.10
CA GLY A 306 13.20 8.79 2.16
C GLY A 306 14.17 9.21 3.27
N TRP A 307 14.42 10.52 3.44
CA TRP A 307 15.27 11.05 4.50
C TRP A 307 14.70 10.83 5.91
N LEU A 308 13.42 11.12 6.11
CA LEU A 308 12.74 10.93 7.40
C LEU A 308 12.79 9.46 7.86
N PHE A 309 12.62 8.53 6.91
CA PHE A 309 12.59 7.11 7.23
C PHE A 309 13.97 6.47 7.23
N LEU A 310 14.88 6.96 6.44
CA LEU A 310 16.25 6.46 6.44
C LEU A 310 17.04 6.89 7.66
N SER A 311 16.65 7.96 8.37
CA SER A 311 17.39 8.52 9.50
C SER A 311 18.45 7.56 10.07
N PRO A 312 19.65 7.47 9.45
CA PRO A 312 20.62 6.42 9.73
C PRO A 312 21.09 6.47 11.19
N ILE A 313 21.20 7.68 11.73
CA ILE A 313 21.75 7.95 13.06
C ILE A 313 20.98 7.25 14.19
N LYS A 314 19.63 7.23 14.11
CA LYS A 314 18.82 6.57 15.16
C LYS A 314 18.90 5.06 15.08
N ARG A 315 19.00 4.52 13.87
CA ARG A 315 19.03 3.07 13.62
C ARG A 315 20.38 2.47 13.95
N PHE A 316 21.46 3.19 13.67
CA PHE A 316 22.82 2.79 14.10
C PHE A 316 22.94 2.74 15.61
N LYS A 317 22.29 3.64 16.37
CA LYS A 317 22.24 3.53 17.83
C LYS A 317 21.63 2.21 18.29
N THR A 318 20.54 1.77 17.65
CA THR A 318 19.89 0.50 17.98
C THR A 318 20.75 -0.70 17.60
N LEU A 319 21.39 -0.67 16.41
CA LEU A 319 22.33 -1.71 15.99
C LEU A 319 23.53 -1.82 16.92
N LYS A 320 24.06 -0.68 17.38
CA LYS A 320 25.16 -0.64 18.35
C LYS A 320 24.78 -1.26 19.69
N LEU A 321 23.52 -1.12 20.12
CA LEU A 321 23.02 -1.76 21.35
C LEU A 321 22.99 -3.31 21.23
N TRP A 322 22.90 -3.84 20.00
CA TRP A 322 22.96 -5.27 19.72
C TRP A 322 24.37 -5.75 19.37
N GLY A 323 25.40 -4.91 19.55
CA GLY A 323 26.78 -5.28 19.26
C GLY A 323 27.18 -5.15 17.80
N TRP A 324 26.32 -4.62 16.92
CA TRP A 324 26.66 -4.38 15.52
C TRP A 324 27.33 -3.04 15.34
N SER A 325 28.48 -3.02 14.69
CA SER A 325 29.25 -1.82 14.35
C SER A 325 29.44 -1.70 12.84
N LEU A 326 29.55 -0.48 12.36
CA LEU A 326 29.95 -0.21 10.97
C LEU A 326 31.44 -0.44 10.81
N GLU A 327 31.82 -1.07 9.72
CA GLU A 327 33.21 -1.22 9.33
C GLU A 327 33.72 0.12 8.76
N GLY A 328 34.53 0.86 9.53
CA GLY A 328 35.18 2.14 9.14
C GLY A 328 34.78 3.34 9.99
N ASN A 329 35.27 4.54 9.62
CA ASN A 329 35.09 5.78 10.36
C ASN A 329 33.63 6.27 10.30
N GLN A 330 32.95 6.42 11.45
CA GLN A 330 31.51 6.71 11.55
C GLN A 330 31.07 8.01 10.84
N SER A 331 31.91 9.06 10.84
CA SER A 331 31.61 10.33 10.18
C SER A 331 31.66 10.21 8.65
N PHE A 332 32.67 9.54 8.13
CA PHE A 332 32.85 9.31 6.71
C PHE A 332 31.72 8.43 6.14
N LEU A 333 31.28 7.42 6.90
CA LEU A 333 30.17 6.55 6.51
C LEU A 333 28.81 7.27 6.50
N THR A 334 28.55 8.18 7.44
CA THR A 334 27.31 8.98 7.45
C THR A 334 27.22 9.90 6.23
N ASP A 335 28.28 10.54 5.81
CA ASP A 335 28.28 11.43 4.65
C ASP A 335 28.27 10.64 3.33
N SER A 336 29.01 9.56 3.25
CA SER A 336 28.96 8.61 2.15
C SER A 336 27.55 7.98 1.99
N MET A 337 26.86 7.68 3.10
CA MET A 337 25.50 7.19 3.08
C MET A 337 24.48 8.24 2.60
N LYS A 338 24.68 9.51 2.96
CA LYS A 338 23.82 10.59 2.46
C LYS A 338 23.93 10.74 0.94
N GLN A 339 25.15 10.75 0.40
CA GLN A 339 25.36 10.81 -1.04
C GLN A 339 24.79 9.58 -1.75
N LYS A 340 25.06 8.39 -1.24
CA LYS A 340 24.52 7.14 -1.79
C LYS A 340 23.00 7.11 -1.74
N PHE A 341 22.39 7.65 -0.70
CA PHE A 341 20.93 7.77 -0.58
C PHE A 341 20.32 8.58 -1.73
N LEU A 342 20.91 9.71 -2.11
CA LEU A 342 20.44 10.52 -3.21
C LEU A 342 20.40 9.71 -4.51
N PHE A 343 21.48 8.98 -4.81
CA PHE A 343 21.55 8.14 -6.02
C PHE A 343 20.66 6.90 -5.98
N MET A 344 20.47 6.30 -4.80
CA MET A 344 19.64 5.13 -4.64
C MET A 344 18.15 5.41 -4.83
N ASN A 345 17.66 6.56 -4.33
CA ASN A 345 16.26 6.92 -4.42
C ASN A 345 15.87 7.47 -5.81
N LEU A 346 16.85 7.89 -6.61
CA LEU A 346 16.63 8.51 -7.92
C LEU A 346 15.85 7.60 -8.89
N PRO A 347 16.23 6.32 -9.12
CA PRO A 347 15.52 5.46 -10.06
C PRO A 347 14.07 5.25 -9.67
N TRP A 348 13.80 5.10 -8.36
CA TRP A 348 12.44 4.97 -7.85
C TRP A 348 11.63 6.26 -8.05
N THR A 349 12.23 7.41 -7.79
CA THR A 349 11.57 8.72 -7.96
C THR A 349 11.24 8.99 -9.42
N ILE A 350 12.17 8.70 -10.36
CA ILE A 350 11.92 8.81 -11.80
C ILE A 350 10.79 7.87 -12.22
N PHE A 351 10.79 6.64 -11.72
CA PHE A 351 9.71 5.69 -11.99
C PHE A 351 8.35 6.18 -11.49
N LEU A 352 8.27 6.78 -10.29
CA LEU A 352 7.04 7.36 -9.76
C LEU A 352 6.52 8.52 -10.63
N CYS A 353 7.42 9.39 -11.14
CA CYS A 353 7.04 10.45 -12.08
C CYS A 353 6.52 9.85 -13.41
N ALA A 354 7.14 8.80 -13.92
CA ALA A 354 6.68 8.11 -15.12
C ALA A 354 5.28 7.48 -14.91
N VAL A 355 5.04 6.85 -13.75
CA VAL A 355 3.74 6.29 -13.37
C VAL A 355 2.64 7.34 -13.29
N LEU A 356 2.98 8.57 -12.91
CA LEU A 356 2.04 9.69 -12.87
C LEU A 356 1.71 10.23 -14.28
N VAL A 357 2.73 10.38 -15.13
CA VAL A 357 2.62 11.13 -16.39
C VAL A 357 2.21 10.23 -17.55
N LEU A 358 2.76 9.00 -17.67
CA LEU A 358 2.51 8.12 -18.82
C LEU A 358 1.02 7.78 -19.03
N PRO A 359 0.22 7.43 -18.01
CA PRO A 359 -1.19 7.14 -18.22
C PRO A 359 -1.95 8.33 -18.81
N SER A 360 -1.60 9.52 -18.38
CA SER A 360 -2.25 10.75 -18.84
C SER A 360 -1.91 11.10 -20.27
N ILE A 361 -0.64 10.90 -20.68
CA ILE A 361 -0.23 11.07 -22.08
C ILE A 361 -0.97 10.08 -22.97
N THR A 362 -1.21 8.84 -22.49
CA THR A 362 -1.94 7.84 -23.28
C THR A 362 -3.40 8.23 -23.48
N ILE A 363 -4.06 8.79 -22.47
CA ILE A 363 -5.44 9.27 -22.59
C ILE A 363 -5.52 10.46 -23.54
N THR A 364 -4.69 11.48 -23.37
CA THR A 364 -4.76 12.71 -24.16
C THR A 364 -4.17 12.58 -25.57
N GLY A 365 -3.13 11.78 -25.73
CA GLY A 365 -2.41 11.63 -27.02
C GLY A 365 -3.05 10.61 -27.97
N PHE A 366 -3.63 9.56 -27.43
CA PHE A 366 -4.20 8.46 -28.23
C PHE A 366 -5.72 8.35 -28.13
N ASN A 367 -6.39 9.25 -27.39
CA ASN A 367 -7.84 9.21 -27.09
C ASN A 367 -8.31 7.85 -26.57
N ILE A 368 -7.44 7.16 -25.81
CA ILE A 368 -7.76 5.87 -25.24
C ILE A 368 -8.46 6.13 -23.90
N PRO A 369 -9.74 5.75 -23.73
CA PRO A 369 -10.48 5.95 -22.47
C PRO A 369 -10.02 5.01 -21.37
N PHE A 370 -8.85 4.41 -21.51
CA PHE A 370 -8.28 3.41 -20.62
C PHE A 370 -7.29 4.07 -19.66
N TYR A 371 -7.73 4.26 -18.42
CA TYR A 371 -6.82 4.65 -17.35
C TYR A 371 -6.04 3.42 -16.86
N LEU A 372 -4.84 3.26 -17.38
CA LEU A 372 -3.85 2.32 -16.83
C LEU A 372 -3.44 2.83 -15.45
N GLY A 373 -4.16 2.45 -14.40
CA GLY A 373 -3.86 2.83 -13.03
C GLY A 373 -2.43 2.42 -12.63
N GLY A 374 -1.42 3.20 -13.04
CA GLY A 374 -0.01 2.84 -12.85
C GLY A 374 0.34 2.54 -11.40
N ALA A 375 -0.25 3.27 -10.46
CA ALA A 375 -0.11 3.00 -9.02
C ALA A 375 -0.72 1.65 -8.62
N SER A 376 -1.83 1.25 -9.25
CA SER A 376 -2.48 -0.05 -9.01
C SER A 376 -1.63 -1.22 -9.49
N LEU A 377 -0.98 -1.08 -10.66
CA LEU A 377 -0.07 -2.10 -11.19
C LEU A 377 1.14 -2.32 -10.29
N ILE A 378 1.67 -1.25 -9.68
CA ILE A 378 2.74 -1.37 -8.68
C ILE A 378 2.28 -2.21 -7.47
N VAL A 379 1.05 -1.98 -6.99
CA VAL A 379 0.47 -2.75 -5.88
C VAL A 379 0.36 -4.22 -6.24
N VAL A 380 -0.21 -4.53 -7.42
CA VAL A 380 -0.33 -5.90 -7.92
C VAL A 380 1.04 -6.58 -8.01
N ALA A 381 2.02 -5.90 -8.63
CA ALA A 381 3.36 -6.44 -8.83
C ALA A 381 4.06 -6.81 -7.52
N VAL A 382 3.99 -5.95 -6.52
CA VAL A 382 4.78 -6.12 -5.30
C VAL A 382 4.07 -6.98 -4.26
N ILE A 383 2.75 -6.89 -4.14
CA ILE A 383 2.00 -7.79 -3.24
C ILE A 383 2.08 -9.24 -3.75
N SER A 384 2.06 -9.46 -5.07
CA SER A 384 2.23 -10.80 -5.61
C SER A 384 3.57 -11.45 -5.22
N LEU A 385 4.65 -10.66 -5.00
CA LEU A 385 5.91 -11.19 -4.48
C LEU A 385 5.78 -11.77 -3.06
N ASP A 386 4.96 -11.18 -2.20
CA ASP A 386 4.72 -11.74 -0.85
C ASP A 386 4.00 -13.11 -0.95
N VAL A 387 3.03 -13.23 -1.86
CA VAL A 387 2.32 -14.48 -2.12
C VAL A 387 3.28 -15.52 -2.71
N VAL A 388 4.07 -15.15 -3.72
CA VAL A 388 5.06 -16.03 -4.35
C VAL A 388 6.10 -16.51 -3.34
N SER A 389 6.52 -15.66 -2.39
CA SER A 389 7.47 -16.09 -1.35
C SER A 389 6.93 -17.21 -0.47
N ARG A 390 5.62 -17.29 -0.24
CA ARG A 390 4.97 -18.38 0.48
C ARG A 390 4.94 -19.66 -0.36
N PHE A 391 4.62 -19.53 -1.66
CA PHE A 391 4.62 -20.67 -2.57
C PHE A 391 6.00 -21.28 -2.81
N ARG A 392 7.06 -20.46 -2.73
CA ARG A 392 8.43 -20.96 -2.85
C ARG A 392 8.78 -21.98 -1.77
N LEU A 393 8.40 -21.76 -0.51
CA LEU A 393 8.59 -22.74 0.56
C LEU A 393 7.84 -24.05 0.28
N TRP A 394 6.67 -23.96 -0.31
CA TRP A 394 5.92 -25.12 -0.72
C TRP A 394 6.65 -25.91 -1.83
N HIS A 395 7.18 -25.22 -2.83
CA HIS A 395 7.96 -25.85 -3.91
C HIS A 395 9.26 -26.49 -3.39
N GLU A 396 9.87 -25.93 -2.35
CA GLU A 396 11.05 -26.47 -1.68
C GLU A 396 10.72 -27.68 -0.76
N ASN A 397 9.53 -28.27 -0.89
CA ASN A 397 9.03 -29.41 -0.11
C ASN A 397 8.99 -29.17 1.41
N VAL A 398 8.87 -27.94 1.85
CA VAL A 398 8.65 -27.58 3.26
C VAL A 398 7.15 -27.72 3.56
N TYR A 399 6.74 -28.95 3.88
CA TYR A 399 5.32 -29.30 4.10
C TYR A 399 4.86 -29.11 5.54
N ASP A 400 5.74 -28.67 6.44
CA ASP A 400 5.39 -28.51 7.85
C ASP A 400 4.56 -27.26 8.11
N LYS A 401 3.76 -27.36 9.18
CA LYS A 401 3.02 -26.20 9.68
C LYS A 401 3.99 -25.09 10.05
N THR A 402 3.81 -23.91 9.47
CA THR A 402 4.63 -22.75 9.80
C THR A 402 4.02 -21.98 10.97
N TYR A 403 4.89 -21.58 11.89
CA TYR A 403 4.51 -20.80 13.08
C TYR A 403 5.07 -19.39 12.98
N LYS A 404 4.30 -18.45 13.52
CA LYS A 404 4.77 -17.06 13.68
C LYS A 404 5.72 -17.01 14.87
N ILE A 405 7.00 -16.78 14.60
CA ILE A 405 8.07 -16.75 15.60
C ILE A 405 8.29 -15.32 16.09
N ALA A 406 8.41 -14.37 15.16
CA ALA A 406 8.71 -13.00 15.47
C ALA A 406 7.89 -12.03 14.62
N GLU A 407 7.77 -10.80 15.09
CA GLU A 407 7.09 -9.71 14.40
C GLU A 407 7.98 -8.47 14.36
N PHE A 408 8.26 -7.98 13.17
CA PHE A 408 9.09 -6.80 12.95
C PHE A 408 8.26 -5.65 12.42
N GLN A 409 8.55 -4.45 12.90
CA GLN A 409 7.97 -3.23 12.38
C GLN A 409 8.94 -2.50 11.44
N ASP A 410 10.21 -2.69 11.67
CA ASP A 410 11.25 -2.06 10.87
C ASP A 410 11.72 -3.02 9.77
N LEU A 411 11.63 -2.55 8.53
CA LEU A 411 12.07 -3.29 7.35
C LEU A 411 13.57 -3.64 7.42
N TYR A 412 14.39 -2.77 8.06
CA TYR A 412 15.83 -3.02 8.17
C TYR A 412 16.13 -4.19 9.09
N HIS A 413 15.47 -4.23 10.25
CA HIS A 413 15.64 -5.34 11.18
C HIS A 413 15.21 -6.66 10.55
N ALA A 414 14.07 -6.65 9.86
CA ALA A 414 13.59 -7.81 9.12
C ALA A 414 14.58 -8.24 8.02
N THR A 415 15.19 -7.26 7.31
CA THR A 415 16.16 -7.55 6.25
C THR A 415 17.47 -8.13 6.81
N MET A 416 17.98 -7.61 7.93
CA MET A 416 19.18 -8.14 8.59
C MET A 416 18.96 -9.59 9.03
N ILE A 417 17.87 -9.83 9.74
CA ILE A 417 17.52 -11.18 10.22
C ILE A 417 17.31 -12.12 9.02
N LYS A 418 16.63 -11.66 7.96
CA LYS A 418 16.48 -12.42 6.71
C LYS A 418 17.83 -12.86 6.14
N ASN A 419 18.79 -11.93 6.01
CA ASN A 419 20.10 -12.25 5.45
C ASN A 419 20.85 -13.25 6.31
N HIS A 420 20.77 -13.10 7.63
CA HIS A 420 21.40 -14.02 8.56
C HIS A 420 20.79 -15.44 8.47
N LEU A 421 19.46 -15.54 8.45
CA LEU A 421 18.76 -16.82 8.29
C LEU A 421 19.07 -17.50 6.96
N VAL A 422 19.21 -16.72 5.87
CA VAL A 422 19.62 -17.25 4.56
C VAL A 422 21.04 -17.80 4.61
N ARG A 423 21.97 -17.11 5.27
CA ARG A 423 23.36 -17.56 5.43
C ARG A 423 23.45 -18.86 6.21
N GLU A 424 22.66 -18.98 7.28
CA GLU A 424 22.57 -20.20 8.11
C GLU A 424 21.76 -21.33 7.44
N ASN A 425 21.31 -21.12 6.20
CA ASN A 425 20.49 -22.07 5.44
C ASN A 425 19.20 -22.54 6.16
N ILE A 426 18.63 -21.64 6.98
CA ILE A 426 17.39 -21.87 7.71
C ILE A 426 16.20 -21.64 6.78
N LYS A 427 15.18 -22.50 6.84
CA LYS A 427 13.95 -22.37 6.05
C LYS A 427 12.97 -21.44 6.74
N PHE A 428 12.57 -20.36 6.08
CA PHE A 428 11.62 -19.36 6.59
C PHE A 428 10.96 -18.58 5.46
N TYR A 429 9.92 -17.82 5.78
CA TYR A 429 9.44 -16.74 4.93
C TYR A 429 9.01 -15.53 5.76
N LEU A 430 9.03 -14.36 5.14
CA LEU A 430 8.61 -13.10 5.75
C LEU A 430 7.28 -12.67 5.13
N GLN A 431 6.23 -12.74 5.91
CA GLN A 431 4.89 -12.30 5.50
C GLN A 431 4.81 -10.77 5.57
N GLY A 432 4.39 -10.12 4.48
CA GLY A 432 4.28 -8.65 4.40
C GLY A 432 5.60 -7.91 4.13
N TYR A 433 6.69 -8.64 3.82
CA TYR A 433 8.01 -8.06 3.60
C TYR A 433 8.07 -7.15 2.36
N TYR A 434 7.58 -7.64 1.21
CA TYR A 434 7.61 -6.88 -0.03
C TYR A 434 6.58 -5.76 -0.05
N HIS A 435 5.39 -6.00 0.49
CA HIS A 435 4.39 -4.96 0.66
C HIS A 435 4.91 -3.78 1.46
N ARG A 436 5.76 -4.04 2.44
CA ARG A 436 6.40 -3.03 3.27
C ARG A 436 7.31 -2.08 2.50
N HIS A 437 7.88 -2.48 1.38
CA HIS A 437 8.67 -1.62 0.51
C HIS A 437 7.80 -0.59 -0.22
N LEU A 438 6.57 -0.94 -0.56
CA LEU A 438 5.64 -0.01 -1.21
C LEU A 438 5.03 0.99 -0.24
N LEU A 439 4.67 0.49 0.93
CA LEU A 439 3.96 1.23 1.96
C LEU A 439 4.88 1.44 3.15
N TYR A 440 6.04 2.04 2.91
CA TYR A 440 7.03 2.26 3.96
C TYR A 440 6.51 3.14 5.09
N PHE A 441 5.65 4.11 4.77
CA PHE A 441 4.95 4.96 5.70
C PHE A 441 3.94 4.23 6.58
N PHE A 442 3.28 3.23 6.04
CA PHE A 442 2.26 2.47 6.73
C PHE A 442 2.85 1.41 7.66
N GLY A 443 4.05 1.66 8.10
CA GLY A 443 4.88 0.90 8.96
C GLY A 443 4.25 -0.18 9.81
N PRO A 444 3.64 0.18 10.89
CA PRO A 444 3.15 -0.80 11.86
C PRO A 444 1.82 -1.46 11.47
N TYR A 445 1.11 -0.95 10.48
CA TYR A 445 -0.19 -1.49 10.11
C TYR A 445 -0.10 -2.83 9.35
N ILE A 446 1.01 -3.04 8.62
CA ILE A 446 1.36 -4.35 8.07
C ILE A 446 2.66 -4.80 8.71
N PRO A 447 2.60 -5.53 9.83
CA PRO A 447 3.81 -6.05 10.45
C PRO A 447 4.47 -7.08 9.54
N ILE A 448 5.80 -7.12 9.55
CA ILE A 448 6.55 -8.20 8.91
C ILE A 448 6.60 -9.35 9.89
N ASN A 449 5.87 -10.41 9.57
CA ASN A 449 5.86 -11.62 10.39
C ASN A 449 6.91 -12.61 9.88
N LEU A 450 7.80 -13.05 10.78
CA LEU A 450 8.70 -14.14 10.51
C LEU A 450 8.00 -15.46 10.78
N MET A 451 7.89 -16.25 9.74
CA MET A 451 7.24 -17.57 9.78
C MET A 451 8.28 -18.62 9.45
N ALA A 452 8.35 -19.66 10.27
CA ALA A 452 9.22 -20.82 10.01
C ALA A 452 8.52 -22.15 10.35
N PRO A 453 8.99 -23.27 9.77
CA PRO A 453 8.53 -24.61 10.13
C PRO A 453 8.83 -24.95 11.60
N ALA A 454 8.08 -25.89 12.16
CA ALA A 454 8.23 -26.30 13.56
C ALA A 454 9.66 -26.70 13.90
N TYR A 455 10.31 -27.45 13.02
CA TYR A 455 11.69 -27.97 13.24
C TYR A 455 12.79 -26.89 13.18
N GLU A 456 12.53 -25.71 12.62
CA GLU A 456 13.49 -24.60 12.59
C GLU A 456 13.21 -23.54 13.67
N THR A 457 12.09 -23.67 14.39
CA THR A 457 11.63 -22.63 15.34
C THR A 457 12.68 -22.34 16.41
N ASP A 458 13.25 -23.37 17.02
CA ASP A 458 14.21 -23.23 18.12
C ASP A 458 15.53 -22.59 17.62
N ARG A 459 16.02 -23.00 16.46
CA ARG A 459 17.20 -22.39 15.82
C ARG A 459 17.01 -20.92 15.51
N VAL A 460 15.81 -20.55 15.00
CA VAL A 460 15.48 -19.17 14.71
C VAL A 460 15.40 -18.34 15.98
N ILE A 461 14.79 -18.86 17.06
CA ILE A 461 14.70 -18.20 18.36
C ILE A 461 16.09 -17.99 18.97
N GLU A 462 16.94 -19.01 18.95
CA GLU A 462 18.32 -18.94 19.43
C GLU A 462 19.12 -17.87 18.68
N LEU A 463 19.05 -17.86 17.33
CA LEU A 463 19.72 -16.87 16.50
C LEU A 463 19.26 -15.43 16.82
N ILE A 464 17.94 -15.22 16.90
CA ILE A 464 17.39 -13.89 17.21
C ILE A 464 17.77 -13.46 18.62
N THR A 465 17.79 -14.36 19.57
CA THR A 465 18.18 -14.04 20.95
C THR A 465 19.66 -13.71 21.04
N ARG A 466 20.52 -14.50 20.40
CA ARG A 466 21.98 -14.34 20.44
C ARG A 466 22.46 -13.06 19.74
N TYR A 467 22.00 -12.78 18.53
CA TYR A 467 22.52 -11.69 17.70
C TYR A 467 21.66 -10.42 17.70
N TYR A 468 20.40 -10.49 18.12
CA TYR A 468 19.46 -9.40 18.05
C TYR A 468 18.72 -9.14 19.37
N GLY A 469 19.19 -9.71 20.49
CA GLY A 469 18.62 -9.49 21.82
C GLY A 469 17.17 -9.90 21.96
N GLY A 470 16.71 -10.91 21.20
CA GLY A 470 15.33 -11.36 21.24
C GLY A 470 14.32 -10.42 20.56
N LEU A 471 14.77 -9.57 19.63
CA LEU A 471 13.95 -8.60 18.93
C LEU A 471 12.74 -9.23 18.25
N GLY A 472 11.55 -8.74 18.59
CA GLY A 472 10.30 -9.14 17.94
C GLY A 472 9.78 -10.51 18.34
N LEU A 473 10.50 -11.28 19.16
CA LEU A 473 10.02 -12.55 19.66
C LEU A 473 8.74 -12.39 20.45
N LYS A 474 7.81 -13.31 20.29
CA LYS A 474 6.60 -13.39 21.10
C LYS A 474 6.99 -13.91 22.48
N LYS A 475 6.95 -13.08 23.48
CA LYS A 475 6.96 -13.52 24.89
C LYS A 475 5.62 -14.12 25.24
#